data_450b8c6752ad190d9180d5f4022e7be5
#
_entry.id   450b8c6752ad190d9180d5f4022e7be5
#
_cell.length_a   1.000
_cell.length_b   1.000
_cell.length_c   1.000
_cell.angle_alpha   90.00
_cell.angle_beta   90.00
_cell.angle_gamma   90.00
#
_symmetry.space_group_name_H-M   'P 1'
#
loop_
_entity.id
_entity.type
_entity.pdbx_description
1 polymer ?
#
loop_
_entity_poly.entity_id
_entity_poly.type
_entity_poly.pdbx_seq_one_letter_code
_entity_poly.pdbx_strand_id
1 'polypeptide(L)'
;MNLLFLKIYRSREEPQRRGERLFEFYNQCSRLGYDEFRSFVNEWISQLAASDQAEIVSRMSRGGDRQFKSGLVELLVHASLRALNLKVIVHPALEGTTKRPDFAVLDGQDRVVAYIEVTTVNPPNLTDAEENREAPIYNAIDQIKLTVGCVFGYDVTRAGTSSPPLAPLIKDIDAWVKASITEKPERKVTRRFIAGDWELELDLFSGGSLQHDRAIGMTSGDVGWIAPHLDLRSALEVKSKRYGELEASYLIVVADAKGQLFGADSTKSALTEAVLVF
;
A
#
# COMPACT_ATOMS: atom_id res chain seq x y z
N MET A 1 19.26 16.67 10.50
CA MET A 1 18.31 16.39 9.39
C MET A 1 17.98 14.92 9.43
N ASN A 2 16.74 14.59 9.70
CA ASN A 2 16.27 13.20 9.76
C ASN A 2 15.81 12.80 8.37
N LEU A 3 16.54 11.89 7.70
CA LEU A 3 16.12 11.35 6.41
C LEU A 3 15.38 10.03 6.62
N LEU A 4 14.26 9.83 5.92
CA LEU A 4 13.57 8.54 5.88
C LEU A 4 14.36 7.55 5.03
N PHE A 5 14.85 8.00 3.88
CA PHE A 5 15.63 7.20 2.94
C PHE A 5 17.07 7.70 2.85
N LEU A 6 18.02 6.85 3.21
CA LEU A 6 19.44 7.18 3.10
C LEU A 6 19.87 7.22 1.62
N LYS A 7 20.86 8.06 1.30
CA LYS A 7 21.48 8.09 -0.02
C LYS A 7 22.51 6.95 -0.11
N ILE A 8 22.07 5.78 -0.52
CA ILE A 8 22.89 4.58 -0.70
C ILE A 8 22.68 4.03 -2.11
N TYR A 9 23.65 3.25 -2.60
CA TYR A 9 23.50 2.49 -3.84
C TYR A 9 22.45 1.39 -3.64
N ARG A 10 21.59 1.18 -4.64
CA ARG A 10 20.56 0.17 -4.70
C ARG A 10 20.63 -0.58 -6.00
N SER A 11 20.44 -1.90 -5.95
CA SER A 11 20.52 -2.78 -7.12
C SER A 11 19.31 -3.66 -7.31
N ARG A 12 18.33 -3.59 -6.39
CA ARG A 12 17.17 -4.47 -6.42
C ARG A 12 16.15 -3.99 -7.47
N GLU A 13 15.90 -4.83 -8.48
CA GLU A 13 14.89 -4.60 -9.51
C GLU A 13 13.66 -5.51 -9.35
N GLU A 14 13.72 -6.53 -8.48
CA GLU A 14 12.62 -7.43 -8.23
C GLU A 14 11.42 -6.66 -7.65
N PRO A 15 10.20 -7.03 -8.03
CA PRO A 15 8.99 -6.41 -7.52
C PRO A 15 8.82 -6.67 -6.02
N GLN A 16 7.96 -5.89 -5.39
CA GLN A 16 7.58 -6.09 -3.99
C GLN A 16 7.04 -7.50 -3.80
N ARG A 17 7.51 -8.20 -2.77
CA ARG A 17 7.00 -9.49 -2.36
C ARG A 17 5.71 -9.30 -1.55
N ARG A 18 4.82 -10.28 -1.61
CA ARG A 18 3.63 -10.27 -0.75
C ARG A 18 4.04 -10.35 0.72
N GLY A 19 3.42 -9.54 1.58
CA GLY A 19 3.79 -9.41 2.99
C GLY A 19 5.10 -8.65 3.26
N GLU A 20 5.79 -8.17 2.23
CA GLU A 20 6.94 -7.28 2.40
C GLU A 20 6.47 -5.87 2.70
N ARG A 21 7.03 -5.26 3.74
CA ARG A 21 6.68 -3.90 4.13
C ARG A 21 7.01 -2.89 3.02
N LEU A 22 6.09 -1.98 2.77
CA LEU A 22 6.27 -0.90 1.78
C LEU A 22 7.56 -0.11 2.02
N PHE A 23 7.84 0.27 3.27
CA PHE A 23 9.08 0.99 3.58
C PHE A 23 10.33 0.21 3.15
N GLU A 24 10.39 -1.09 3.43
CA GLU A 24 11.54 -1.93 3.09
C GLU A 24 11.70 -2.04 1.58
N PHE A 25 10.60 -2.26 0.86
CA PHE A 25 10.60 -2.30 -0.58
C PHE A 25 11.05 -0.96 -1.20
N TYR A 26 10.42 0.16 -0.81
CA TYR A 26 10.81 1.49 -1.31
C TYR A 26 12.25 1.86 -0.97
N ASN A 27 12.76 1.40 0.19
CA ASN A 27 14.14 1.65 0.58
C ASN A 27 15.17 0.85 -0.21
N GLN A 28 14.80 -0.30 -0.81
CA GLN A 28 15.71 -1.20 -1.52
C GLN A 28 15.60 -1.11 -3.04
N CYS A 29 14.45 -0.74 -3.58
CA CYS A 29 14.15 -0.78 -5.01
C CYS A 29 14.98 0.24 -5.80
N SER A 30 15.63 -0.22 -6.90
CA SER A 30 16.42 0.60 -7.83
C SER A 30 15.67 0.97 -9.11
N ARG A 31 14.43 0.50 -9.30
CA ARG A 31 13.64 0.80 -10.50
C ARG A 31 13.46 2.31 -10.69
N LEU A 32 13.32 2.71 -11.94
CA LEU A 32 13.08 4.10 -12.31
C LEU A 32 11.88 4.70 -11.56
N GLY A 33 12.00 5.94 -11.11
CA GLY A 33 10.98 6.66 -10.35
C GLY A 33 11.06 6.49 -8.83
N TYR A 34 11.66 5.39 -8.31
CA TYR A 34 11.77 5.23 -6.86
C TYR A 34 12.82 6.16 -6.23
N ASP A 35 13.86 6.56 -6.96
CA ASP A 35 14.83 7.57 -6.48
C ASP A 35 14.17 8.95 -6.39
N GLU A 36 13.36 9.30 -7.36
CA GLU A 36 12.57 10.55 -7.36
C GLU A 36 11.58 10.55 -6.19
N PHE A 37 10.88 9.45 -5.97
CA PHE A 37 9.98 9.27 -4.85
C PHE A 37 10.69 9.46 -3.50
N ARG A 38 11.83 8.79 -3.29
CA ARG A 38 12.64 8.93 -2.06
C ARG A 38 13.14 10.35 -1.86
N SER A 39 13.56 11.00 -2.93
CA SER A 39 14.02 12.39 -2.92
C SER A 39 12.90 13.33 -2.53
N PHE A 40 11.72 13.18 -3.13
CA PHE A 40 10.50 13.91 -2.81
C PHE A 40 10.12 13.76 -1.32
N VAL A 41 10.04 12.53 -0.82
CA VAL A 41 9.68 12.27 0.58
C VAL A 41 10.70 12.91 1.55
N ASN A 42 11.99 12.75 1.29
CA ASN A 42 13.04 13.34 2.13
C ASN A 42 13.02 14.88 2.08
N GLU A 43 12.76 15.47 0.92
CA GLU A 43 12.65 16.92 0.76
C GLU A 43 11.53 17.48 1.64
N TRP A 44 10.33 16.87 1.56
CA TRP A 44 9.19 17.35 2.33
C TRP A 44 9.33 17.09 3.84
N ILE A 45 9.95 15.98 4.24
CA ILE A 45 10.31 15.76 5.66
C ILE A 45 11.24 16.87 6.13
N SER A 46 12.20 17.30 5.32
CA SER A 46 13.18 18.32 5.71
C SER A 46 12.56 19.69 5.99
N GLN A 47 11.35 19.94 5.48
CA GLN A 47 10.62 21.19 5.71
C GLN A 47 9.79 21.22 6.99
N LEU A 48 9.68 20.08 7.69
CA LEU A 48 9.00 19.97 8.97
C LEU A 48 9.92 20.46 10.10
N ALA A 49 9.35 20.79 11.26
CA ALA A 49 10.11 21.03 12.48
C ALA A 49 10.86 19.76 12.91
N ALA A 50 11.98 19.90 13.63
CA ALA A 50 12.84 18.76 13.97
C ALA A 50 12.13 17.66 14.78
N SER A 51 11.18 18.03 15.64
CA SER A 51 10.32 17.10 16.38
C SER A 51 9.44 16.27 15.46
N ASP A 52 8.80 16.94 14.50
CA ASP A 52 7.86 16.32 13.57
C ASP A 52 8.61 15.45 12.54
N GLN A 53 9.83 15.88 12.12
CA GLN A 53 10.73 15.02 11.33
C GLN A 53 11.01 13.69 12.03
N ALA A 54 11.38 13.73 13.33
CA ALA A 54 11.73 12.53 14.08
C ALA A 54 10.52 11.59 14.25
N GLU A 55 9.35 12.16 14.52
CA GLU A 55 8.10 11.41 14.68
C GLU A 55 7.71 10.72 13.37
N ILE A 56 7.60 11.45 12.27
CA ILE A 56 7.14 10.91 10.98
C ILE A 56 8.12 9.87 10.43
N VAL A 57 9.45 10.10 10.55
CA VAL A 57 10.47 9.12 10.16
C VAL A 57 10.35 7.85 10.99
N SER A 58 10.16 7.95 12.30
CA SER A 58 9.98 6.80 13.17
C SER A 58 8.72 6.02 12.82
N ARG A 59 7.60 6.71 12.63
CA ARG A 59 6.30 6.11 12.28
C ARG A 59 6.34 5.40 10.93
N MET A 60 6.89 6.03 9.89
CA MET A 60 6.98 5.45 8.55
C MET A 60 7.99 4.31 8.45
N SER A 61 9.13 4.39 9.13
CA SER A 61 10.17 3.35 9.03
C SER A 61 9.93 2.14 9.93
N ARG A 62 9.33 2.32 11.11
CA ARG A 62 9.13 1.27 12.11
C ARG A 62 7.71 0.75 12.17
N GLY A 63 6.73 1.54 11.74
CA GLY A 63 5.34 1.16 11.63
C GLY A 63 5.10 0.14 10.49
N GLY A 64 3.88 -0.42 10.43
CA GLY A 64 3.44 -1.24 9.29
C GLY A 64 3.07 -0.38 8.08
N ASP A 65 2.57 -1.02 7.03
CA ASP A 65 2.18 -0.35 5.78
C ASP A 65 1.10 0.70 5.97
N ARG A 66 0.20 0.49 6.92
CA ARG A 66 -0.82 1.49 7.28
C ARG A 66 -0.19 2.79 7.77
N GLN A 67 0.81 2.70 8.67
CA GLN A 67 1.52 3.88 9.20
C GLN A 67 2.38 4.54 8.13
N PHE A 68 3.00 3.74 7.26
CA PHE A 68 3.75 4.26 6.11
C PHE A 68 2.84 5.07 5.17
N LYS A 69 1.71 4.49 4.75
CA LYS A 69 0.72 5.14 3.88
C LYS A 69 0.14 6.41 4.52
N SER A 70 -0.24 6.35 5.80
CA SER A 70 -0.76 7.51 6.53
C SER A 70 0.25 8.65 6.56
N GLY A 71 1.51 8.38 6.93
CA GLY A 71 2.57 9.38 6.94
C GLY A 71 2.85 9.97 5.56
N LEU A 72 2.78 9.16 4.50
CA LEU A 72 2.94 9.62 3.14
C LEU A 72 1.81 10.57 2.71
N VAL A 73 0.55 10.23 3.03
CA VAL A 73 -0.60 11.09 2.72
C VAL A 73 -0.51 12.42 3.48
N GLU A 74 -0.14 12.39 4.75
CA GLU A 74 0.11 13.62 5.54
C GLU A 74 1.18 14.51 4.89
N LEU A 75 2.30 13.92 4.43
CA LEU A 75 3.34 14.66 3.71
C LEU A 75 2.83 15.24 2.39
N LEU A 76 2.02 14.50 1.64
CA LEU A 76 1.42 14.99 0.38
C LEU A 76 0.47 16.15 0.63
N VAL A 77 -0.35 16.08 1.67
CA VAL A 77 -1.24 17.18 2.06
C VAL A 77 -0.41 18.39 2.49
N HIS A 78 0.59 18.23 3.34
CA HIS A 78 1.51 19.30 3.72
C HIS A 78 2.16 19.95 2.50
N ALA A 79 2.69 19.13 1.57
CA ALA A 79 3.30 19.60 0.32
C ALA A 79 2.32 20.43 -0.52
N SER A 80 1.08 19.96 -0.64
CA SER A 80 0.03 20.65 -1.40
C SER A 80 -0.32 21.99 -0.79
N LEU A 81 -0.48 22.07 0.53
CA LEU A 81 -0.76 23.31 1.24
C LEU A 81 0.39 24.32 1.06
N ARG A 82 1.63 23.86 1.15
CA ARG A 82 2.83 24.69 0.94
C ARG A 82 2.95 25.17 -0.52
N ALA A 83 2.63 24.31 -1.49
CA ALA A 83 2.63 24.67 -2.91
C ALA A 83 1.58 25.76 -3.23
N LEU A 84 0.48 25.80 -2.46
CA LEU A 84 -0.51 26.88 -2.50
C LEU A 84 -0.06 28.14 -1.75
N ASN A 85 1.18 28.21 -1.27
CA ASN A 85 1.74 29.30 -0.47
C ASN A 85 0.99 29.55 0.85
N LEU A 86 0.31 28.55 1.38
CA LEU A 86 -0.36 28.66 2.67
C LEU A 86 0.65 28.54 3.81
N LYS A 87 0.43 29.32 4.87
CA LYS A 87 1.17 29.16 6.12
C LYS A 87 0.52 28.07 6.96
N VAL A 88 1.28 27.06 7.33
CA VAL A 88 0.78 25.83 7.97
C VAL A 88 1.52 25.58 9.29
N ILE A 89 0.76 25.25 10.32
CA ILE A 89 1.27 24.69 11.59
C ILE A 89 0.96 23.20 11.58
N VAL A 90 1.98 22.37 11.83
CA VAL A 90 1.83 20.92 11.95
C VAL A 90 1.51 20.59 13.43
N HIS A 91 0.55 19.69 13.65
CA HIS A 91 0.07 19.24 14.96
C HIS A 91 -0.24 20.39 15.94
N PRO A 92 -1.09 21.37 15.54
CA PRO A 92 -1.39 22.50 16.39
C PRO A 92 -2.03 22.05 17.71
N ALA A 93 -1.64 22.71 18.82
CA ALA A 93 -2.31 22.50 20.09
C ALA A 93 -3.70 23.14 20.06
N LEU A 94 -4.69 22.45 20.63
CA LEU A 94 -6.03 22.98 20.85
C LEU A 94 -6.26 23.21 22.35
N GLU A 95 -7.02 24.25 22.69
CA GLU A 95 -7.43 24.47 24.06
C GLU A 95 -8.39 23.40 24.56
N GLY A 96 -8.24 22.99 25.82
CA GLY A 96 -9.16 22.03 26.47
C GLY A 96 -8.98 20.56 26.04
N THR A 97 -8.03 20.22 25.15
CA THR A 97 -7.79 18.84 24.72
C THR A 97 -6.32 18.54 24.46
N THR A 98 -5.94 17.28 24.65
CA THR A 98 -4.62 16.76 24.24
C THR A 98 -4.57 16.28 22.79
N LYS A 99 -5.74 16.20 22.14
CA LYS A 99 -5.84 15.81 20.71
C LYS A 99 -5.36 16.98 19.85
N ARG A 100 -4.72 16.65 18.74
CA ARG A 100 -4.20 17.64 17.79
C ARG A 100 -4.66 17.28 16.37
N PRO A 101 -5.20 18.25 15.60
CA PRO A 101 -5.36 18.10 14.16
C PRO A 101 -4.00 17.92 13.49
N ASP A 102 -3.97 17.36 12.29
CA ASP A 102 -2.72 17.19 11.57
C ASP A 102 -2.16 18.54 11.13
N PHE A 103 -3.03 19.48 10.73
CA PHE A 103 -2.59 20.83 10.33
C PHE A 103 -3.55 21.93 10.80
N ALA A 104 -3.00 23.14 10.98
CA ALA A 104 -3.76 24.39 10.97
C ALA A 104 -3.24 25.29 9.84
N VAL A 105 -4.16 25.91 9.11
CA VAL A 105 -3.88 26.89 8.06
C VAL A 105 -4.09 28.29 8.63
N LEU A 106 -3.13 29.17 8.41
CA LEU A 106 -3.16 30.54 8.89
C LEU A 106 -3.42 31.51 7.74
N ASP A 107 -4.11 32.61 8.07
CA ASP A 107 -4.23 33.76 7.18
C ASP A 107 -2.98 34.66 7.21
N GLY A 108 -3.03 35.78 6.43
CA GLY A 108 -1.94 36.75 6.41
C GLY A 108 -1.71 37.53 7.70
N GLN A 109 -2.55 37.33 8.73
CA GLN A 109 -2.47 37.97 10.05
C GLN A 109 -2.15 36.94 11.15
N ASP A 110 -1.70 35.74 10.76
CA ASP A 110 -1.36 34.62 11.65
C ASP A 110 -2.55 34.04 12.46
N ARG A 111 -3.78 34.26 12.00
CA ARG A 111 -4.98 33.67 12.62
C ARG A 111 -5.31 32.35 11.95
N VAL A 112 -5.72 31.36 12.74
CA VAL A 112 -6.16 30.08 12.20
C VAL A 112 -7.47 30.27 11.45
N VAL A 113 -7.51 29.87 10.18
CA VAL A 113 -8.71 29.91 9.32
C VAL A 113 -9.28 28.54 9.05
N ALA A 114 -8.45 27.49 9.18
CA ALA A 114 -8.93 26.12 9.05
C ALA A 114 -8.04 25.14 9.82
N TYR A 115 -8.66 24.09 10.36
CA TYR A 115 -7.99 22.88 10.84
C TYR A 115 -8.18 21.77 9.81
N ILE A 116 -7.16 20.96 9.60
CA ILE A 116 -7.19 19.85 8.64
C ILE A 116 -6.82 18.57 9.37
N GLU A 117 -7.65 17.55 9.21
CA GLU A 117 -7.40 16.18 9.64
C GLU A 117 -7.26 15.31 8.42
N VAL A 118 -6.24 14.46 8.39
CA VAL A 118 -5.97 13.52 7.31
C VAL A 118 -6.35 12.10 7.76
N THR A 119 -6.99 11.34 6.92
CA THR A 119 -7.30 9.95 7.19
C THR A 119 -7.17 9.11 5.93
N THR A 120 -6.78 7.86 6.10
CA THR A 120 -6.73 6.87 5.02
C THR A 120 -7.86 5.87 5.21
N VAL A 121 -8.60 5.58 4.15
CA VAL A 121 -9.54 4.47 4.12
C VAL A 121 -8.78 3.26 3.57
N ASN A 122 -8.68 2.22 4.38
CA ASN A 122 -8.14 0.94 3.92
C ASN A 122 -9.34 0.01 3.68
N PRO A 123 -9.33 -0.78 2.59
CA PRO A 123 -10.35 -1.81 2.42
C PRO A 123 -10.29 -2.78 3.59
N PRO A 124 -11.41 -3.42 3.95
CA PRO A 124 -11.43 -4.57 4.83
C PRO A 124 -10.76 -5.73 4.08
N ASN A 125 -9.45 -5.77 4.07
CA ASN A 125 -8.67 -6.88 3.55
C ASN A 125 -8.33 -7.81 4.71
N LEU A 126 -7.90 -9.03 4.36
CA LEU A 126 -7.31 -10.01 5.26
C LEU A 126 -6.60 -9.32 6.43
N THR A 127 -6.77 -9.81 7.62
CA THR A 127 -5.99 -9.30 8.75
C THR A 127 -4.51 -9.44 8.41
N ASP A 128 -3.67 -8.52 8.89
CA ASP A 128 -2.20 -8.60 8.69
C ASP A 128 -1.67 -10.02 9.01
N ALA A 129 -2.31 -10.72 9.94
CA ALA A 129 -1.96 -12.08 10.32
C ALA A 129 -2.31 -13.13 9.23
N GLU A 130 -3.41 -12.97 8.53
CA GLU A 130 -3.81 -13.85 7.41
C GLU A 130 -2.92 -13.59 6.20
N GLU A 131 -2.68 -12.35 5.87
CA GLU A 131 -1.77 -11.97 4.79
C GLU A 131 -0.35 -12.47 5.04
N ASN A 132 0.17 -12.34 6.26
CA ASN A 132 1.49 -12.85 6.64
C ASN A 132 1.58 -14.37 6.58
N ARG A 133 0.49 -15.11 6.83
CA ARG A 133 0.47 -16.57 6.68
C ARG A 133 0.41 -17.01 5.22
N GLU A 134 -0.31 -16.29 4.38
CA GLU A 134 -0.44 -16.58 2.95
C GLU A 134 0.80 -16.18 2.14
N ALA A 135 1.48 -15.10 2.52
CA ALA A 135 2.60 -14.54 1.79
C ALA A 135 3.71 -15.55 1.42
N PRO A 136 4.12 -16.49 2.28
CA PRO A 136 5.10 -17.51 1.92
C PRO A 136 4.63 -18.44 0.78
N ILE A 137 3.34 -18.80 0.73
CA ILE A 137 2.76 -19.63 -0.33
C ILE A 137 2.81 -18.85 -1.64
N TYR A 138 2.23 -17.65 -1.63
CA TYR A 138 2.19 -16.77 -2.79
C TYR A 138 3.59 -16.55 -3.37
N ASN A 139 4.54 -16.14 -2.52
CA ASN A 139 5.90 -15.86 -2.95
C ASN A 139 6.63 -17.09 -3.51
N ALA A 140 6.38 -18.27 -2.95
CA ALA A 140 6.97 -19.50 -3.45
C ALA A 140 6.42 -19.88 -4.84
N ILE A 141 5.11 -19.74 -5.05
CA ILE A 141 4.48 -20.00 -6.34
C ILE A 141 4.89 -18.93 -7.38
N ASP A 142 4.96 -17.67 -6.98
CA ASP A 142 5.33 -16.54 -7.85
C ASP A 142 6.76 -16.63 -8.40
N GLN A 143 7.62 -17.41 -7.75
CA GLN A 143 9.01 -17.65 -8.18
C GLN A 143 9.15 -18.84 -9.13
N ILE A 144 8.09 -19.60 -9.42
CA ILE A 144 8.12 -20.69 -10.36
C ILE A 144 8.42 -20.14 -11.76
N LYS A 145 9.43 -20.71 -12.42
CA LYS A 145 9.79 -20.31 -13.79
C LYS A 145 8.82 -20.97 -14.77
N LEU A 146 7.91 -20.20 -15.30
CA LEU A 146 6.99 -20.63 -16.35
C LEU A 146 7.62 -20.43 -17.73
N THR A 147 7.12 -21.20 -18.71
CA THR A 147 7.45 -21.00 -20.11
C THR A 147 6.88 -19.65 -20.59
N VAL A 148 7.56 -19.01 -21.55
CA VAL A 148 7.11 -17.75 -22.16
C VAL A 148 5.64 -17.87 -22.60
N GLY A 149 4.85 -16.88 -22.25
CA GLY A 149 3.43 -16.83 -22.55
C GLY A 149 2.52 -17.61 -21.60
N CYS A 150 3.07 -18.16 -20.51
CA CYS A 150 2.29 -18.79 -19.44
C CYS A 150 2.27 -17.90 -18.20
N VAL A 151 1.13 -17.92 -17.49
CA VAL A 151 0.93 -17.18 -16.23
C VAL A 151 -0.10 -17.89 -15.37
N PHE A 152 0.04 -17.80 -14.05
CA PHE A 152 -0.95 -18.32 -13.11
C PHE A 152 -2.04 -17.28 -12.77
N GLY A 153 -3.29 -17.77 -12.70
CA GLY A 153 -4.27 -17.25 -11.77
C GLY A 153 -4.12 -17.96 -10.42
N TYR A 154 -4.24 -17.23 -9.34
CA TYR A 154 -4.04 -17.74 -7.98
C TYR A 154 -5.25 -17.40 -7.12
N ASP A 155 -5.81 -18.39 -6.45
CA ASP A 155 -6.90 -18.24 -5.50
C ASP A 155 -6.68 -19.12 -4.26
N VAL A 156 -7.04 -18.59 -3.07
CA VAL A 156 -7.07 -19.32 -1.81
C VAL A 156 -8.51 -19.70 -1.52
N THR A 157 -8.89 -20.92 -1.84
CA THR A 157 -10.27 -21.40 -1.61
C THR A 157 -10.53 -21.76 -0.15
N ARG A 158 -9.48 -22.08 0.62
CA ARG A 158 -9.53 -22.24 2.07
C ARG A 158 -8.21 -21.80 2.69
N ALA A 159 -8.27 -20.75 3.53
CA ALA A 159 -7.13 -20.30 4.32
C ALA A 159 -6.86 -21.26 5.50
N GLY A 160 -5.61 -21.64 5.66
CA GLY A 160 -5.14 -22.45 6.78
C GLY A 160 -4.76 -21.61 7.99
N THR A 161 -4.59 -22.28 9.11
CA THR A 161 -4.16 -21.69 10.38
C THR A 161 -2.69 -21.97 10.71
N SER A 162 -2.09 -22.93 10.01
CA SER A 162 -0.69 -23.33 10.16
C SER A 162 0.16 -22.93 8.96
N SER A 163 1.49 -22.96 9.13
CA SER A 163 2.42 -22.76 8.01
C SER A 163 2.36 -23.96 7.06
N PRO A 164 2.13 -23.77 5.76
CA PRO A 164 1.99 -24.86 4.80
C PRO A 164 3.35 -25.50 4.46
N PRO A 165 3.37 -26.79 4.07
CA PRO A 165 4.56 -27.46 3.58
C PRO A 165 4.88 -27.01 2.14
N LEU A 166 5.71 -25.98 1.97
CA LEU A 166 5.97 -25.36 0.65
C LEU A 166 6.69 -26.30 -0.33
N ALA A 167 7.71 -27.04 0.11
CA ALA A 167 8.51 -27.86 -0.80
C ALA A 167 7.70 -28.96 -1.53
N PRO A 168 6.83 -29.75 -0.87
CA PRO A 168 5.92 -30.64 -1.56
C PRO A 168 4.95 -29.95 -2.49
N LEU A 169 4.37 -28.81 -2.06
CA LEU A 169 3.44 -28.02 -2.87
C LEU A 169 4.08 -27.57 -4.18
N ILE A 170 5.24 -26.95 -4.11
CA ILE A 170 5.95 -26.43 -5.30
C ILE A 170 6.32 -27.58 -6.26
N LYS A 171 6.77 -28.73 -5.71
CA LYS A 171 7.05 -29.92 -6.53
C LYS A 171 5.82 -30.43 -7.26
N ASP A 172 4.67 -30.41 -6.62
CA ASP A 172 3.40 -30.85 -7.20
C ASP A 172 2.91 -29.89 -8.30
N ILE A 173 3.06 -28.57 -8.06
CA ILE A 173 2.75 -27.54 -9.05
C ILE A 173 3.68 -27.68 -10.26
N ASP A 174 4.98 -27.82 -10.07
CA ASP A 174 5.95 -28.00 -11.17
C ASP A 174 5.64 -29.22 -12.02
N ALA A 175 5.27 -30.34 -11.40
CA ALA A 175 4.89 -31.55 -12.10
C ALA A 175 3.62 -31.33 -12.94
N TRP A 176 2.60 -30.65 -12.38
CA TRP A 176 1.39 -30.32 -13.08
C TRP A 176 1.62 -29.39 -14.27
N VAL A 177 2.43 -28.33 -14.09
CA VAL A 177 2.77 -27.39 -15.17
C VAL A 177 3.43 -28.14 -16.34
N LYS A 178 4.41 -28.99 -16.06
CA LYS A 178 5.10 -29.80 -17.09
C LYS A 178 4.13 -30.68 -17.86
N ALA A 179 3.23 -31.37 -17.18
CA ALA A 179 2.22 -32.21 -17.82
C ALA A 179 1.26 -31.38 -18.70
N SER A 180 0.75 -30.27 -18.17
CA SER A 180 -0.21 -29.39 -18.86
C SER A 180 0.34 -28.75 -20.14
N ILE A 181 1.64 -28.40 -20.16
CA ILE A 181 2.27 -27.78 -21.34
C ILE A 181 2.57 -28.83 -22.43
N THR A 182 2.81 -30.09 -22.07
CA THR A 182 3.20 -31.16 -23.01
C THR A 182 1.99 -31.68 -23.80
N GLU A 183 0.80 -31.64 -23.25
CA GLU A 183 -0.42 -32.28 -23.81
C GLU A 183 -1.31 -31.35 -24.67
N LYS A 184 -0.79 -30.41 -25.47
CA LYS A 184 -1.52 -29.35 -26.16
C LYS A 184 -2.21 -28.39 -25.19
N PRO A 185 -1.65 -27.24 -24.96
CA PRO A 185 -2.17 -26.32 -23.96
C PRO A 185 -3.57 -25.85 -24.33
N GLU A 186 -4.57 -26.25 -23.55
CA GLU A 186 -5.80 -25.50 -23.48
C GLU A 186 -5.45 -24.10 -23.01
N ARG A 187 -6.20 -23.10 -23.46
CA ARG A 187 -5.94 -21.70 -23.10
C ARG A 187 -5.96 -21.47 -21.59
N LYS A 188 -6.66 -22.33 -20.84
CA LYS A 188 -6.76 -22.33 -19.39
C LYS A 188 -6.89 -23.77 -18.87
N VAL A 189 -6.05 -24.14 -17.91
CA VAL A 189 -6.17 -25.39 -17.17
C VAL A 189 -6.21 -25.06 -15.66
N THR A 190 -7.23 -25.54 -14.96
CA THR A 190 -7.43 -25.31 -13.54
C THR A 190 -7.08 -26.55 -12.73
N ARG A 191 -6.38 -26.38 -11.59
CA ARG A 191 -6.15 -27.46 -10.64
C ARG A 191 -6.18 -26.94 -9.20
N ARG A 192 -6.75 -27.76 -8.30
CA ARG A 192 -6.71 -27.55 -6.86
C ARG A 192 -5.52 -28.26 -6.23
N PHE A 193 -4.93 -27.59 -5.25
CA PHE A 193 -3.79 -28.08 -4.47
C PHE A 193 -4.12 -27.99 -2.98
N ILE A 194 -3.70 -29.00 -2.23
CA ILE A 194 -3.84 -29.04 -0.78
C ILE A 194 -2.43 -29.01 -0.17
N ALA A 195 -2.19 -28.06 0.72
CA ALA A 195 -0.93 -27.91 1.41
C ALA A 195 -1.16 -27.78 2.93
N GLY A 196 -1.16 -28.91 3.63
CA GLY A 196 -1.57 -28.96 5.03
C GLY A 196 -3.08 -28.67 5.18
N ASP A 197 -3.43 -27.60 5.89
CA ASP A 197 -4.81 -27.14 6.08
C ASP A 197 -5.24 -26.04 5.06
N TRP A 198 -4.37 -25.73 4.06
CA TRP A 198 -4.65 -24.80 2.98
C TRP A 198 -5.21 -25.50 1.76
N GLU A 199 -6.17 -24.86 1.08
CA GLU A 199 -6.63 -25.22 -0.25
C GLU A 199 -6.45 -24.05 -1.21
N LEU A 200 -5.79 -24.33 -2.34
CA LEU A 200 -5.47 -23.36 -3.37
C LEU A 200 -6.06 -23.81 -4.69
N GLU A 201 -6.52 -22.88 -5.49
CA GLU A 201 -6.87 -23.14 -6.88
C GLU A 201 -5.93 -22.31 -7.79
N LEU A 202 -5.27 -23.01 -8.71
CA LEU A 202 -4.41 -22.38 -9.70
C LEU A 202 -5.00 -22.57 -11.09
N ASP A 203 -5.08 -21.48 -11.83
CA ASP A 203 -5.39 -21.43 -13.24
C ASP A 203 -4.09 -21.25 -14.02
N LEU A 204 -3.69 -22.21 -14.84
CA LEU A 204 -2.58 -22.01 -15.77
C LEU A 204 -3.14 -21.49 -17.08
N PHE A 205 -2.85 -20.23 -17.38
CA PHE A 205 -3.16 -19.63 -18.67
C PHE A 205 -1.96 -19.78 -19.61
N SER A 206 -2.23 -20.08 -20.89
CA SER A 206 -1.21 -20.22 -21.94
C SER A 206 -1.63 -19.48 -23.22
N GLY A 207 -0.64 -19.13 -24.06
CA GLY A 207 -0.89 -18.50 -25.36
C GLY A 207 -0.64 -16.99 -25.42
N GLY A 208 -0.08 -16.41 -24.37
CA GLY A 208 0.47 -15.04 -24.38
C GLY A 208 1.80 -14.98 -25.12
N SER A 209 2.19 -13.78 -25.55
CA SER A 209 3.51 -13.50 -26.15
C SER A 209 4.47 -12.80 -25.20
N LEU A 210 4.01 -12.40 -24.02
CA LEU A 210 4.78 -11.64 -23.05
C LEU A 210 5.55 -12.56 -22.12
N GLN A 211 6.79 -12.18 -21.84
CA GLN A 211 7.57 -12.75 -20.75
C GLN A 211 7.26 -11.95 -19.48
N HIS A 212 6.88 -12.63 -18.43
CA HIS A 212 6.59 -12.02 -17.14
C HIS A 212 7.71 -12.32 -16.15
N ASP A 213 8.06 -11.32 -15.33
CA ASP A 213 9.02 -11.48 -14.24
C ASP A 213 8.44 -12.28 -13.06
N ARG A 214 7.11 -12.52 -13.09
CA ARG A 214 6.33 -13.24 -12.08
C ARG A 214 5.54 -14.36 -12.70
N ALA A 215 5.37 -15.44 -11.94
CA ALA A 215 4.50 -16.54 -12.36
C ALA A 215 3.01 -16.21 -12.16
N ILE A 216 2.65 -15.45 -11.13
CA ILE A 216 1.26 -15.08 -10.83
C ILE A 216 0.93 -13.77 -11.53
N GLY A 217 0.03 -13.81 -12.51
CA GLY A 217 -0.47 -12.65 -13.24
C GLY A 217 -1.83 -12.13 -12.75
N MET A 218 -2.62 -13.00 -12.12
CA MET A 218 -3.94 -12.66 -11.58
C MET A 218 -4.15 -13.31 -10.22
N THR A 219 -4.81 -12.59 -9.32
CA THR A 219 -5.38 -13.17 -8.10
C THR A 219 -6.88 -13.01 -8.19
N SER A 220 -7.65 -14.08 -7.99
CA SER A 220 -9.07 -13.94 -7.74
C SER A 220 -9.22 -13.33 -6.35
N GLY A 221 -9.59 -12.06 -6.33
CA GLY A 221 -10.08 -11.47 -5.09
C GLY A 221 -11.50 -11.96 -4.85
N ASP A 222 -11.88 -12.13 -3.61
CA ASP A 222 -13.29 -12.29 -3.25
C ASP A 222 -14.10 -11.22 -3.96
N VAL A 223 -15.07 -11.63 -4.78
CA VAL A 223 -16.08 -10.74 -5.37
C VAL A 223 -17.06 -10.39 -4.25
N GLY A 224 -16.54 -9.71 -3.22
CA GLY A 224 -17.37 -9.10 -2.20
C GLY A 224 -17.99 -7.80 -2.75
N TRP A 225 -19.16 -7.46 -2.27
CA TRP A 225 -19.72 -6.12 -2.49
C TRP A 225 -18.79 -5.11 -1.80
N ILE A 226 -17.92 -4.49 -2.59
CA ILE A 226 -17.11 -3.38 -2.12
C ILE A 226 -18.04 -2.19 -2.01
N ALA A 227 -18.38 -1.79 -0.79
CA ALA A 227 -19.15 -0.59 -0.49
C ALA A 227 -18.23 0.51 0.06
N PRO A 228 -17.33 1.09 -0.77
CA PRO A 228 -16.31 2.03 -0.31
C PRO A 228 -16.91 3.26 0.36
N HIS A 229 -18.15 3.60 0.02
CA HIS A 229 -18.90 4.69 0.65
C HIS A 229 -19.21 4.44 2.13
N LEU A 230 -19.33 3.19 2.57
CA LEU A 230 -19.57 2.86 3.99
C LEU A 230 -18.32 3.06 4.82
N ASP A 231 -17.16 2.63 4.31
CA ASP A 231 -15.88 2.83 4.97
C ASP A 231 -15.53 4.31 5.04
N LEU A 232 -15.76 5.05 3.95
CA LEU A 232 -15.60 6.48 3.87
C LEU A 232 -16.50 7.20 4.90
N ARG A 233 -17.79 6.85 4.93
CA ARG A 233 -18.76 7.41 5.87
C ARG A 233 -18.33 7.16 7.31
N SER A 234 -17.96 5.92 7.64
CA SER A 234 -17.48 5.55 8.98
C SER A 234 -16.25 6.37 9.39
N ALA A 235 -15.26 6.52 8.49
CA ALA A 235 -14.08 7.33 8.74
C ALA A 235 -14.45 8.80 9.01
N LEU A 236 -15.35 9.38 8.21
CA LEU A 236 -15.83 10.75 8.36
C LEU A 236 -16.61 10.95 9.68
N GLU A 237 -17.51 10.01 10.04
CA GLU A 237 -18.30 10.08 11.29
C GLU A 237 -17.42 10.05 12.54
N VAL A 238 -16.34 9.24 12.52
CA VAL A 238 -15.37 9.17 13.63
C VAL A 238 -14.55 10.45 13.73
N LYS A 239 -14.08 10.97 12.60
CA LYS A 239 -13.22 12.15 12.56
C LYS A 239 -13.99 13.45 12.81
N SER A 240 -15.23 13.60 12.32
CA SER A 240 -16.02 14.82 12.49
C SER A 240 -16.31 15.18 13.95
N LYS A 241 -16.35 14.19 14.85
CA LYS A 241 -16.63 14.38 16.27
C LYS A 241 -15.37 14.45 17.15
N ARG A 242 -14.17 14.46 16.53
CA ARG A 242 -12.91 14.23 17.25
C ARG A 242 -12.53 15.37 18.20
N TYR A 243 -12.81 16.62 17.82
CA TYR A 243 -12.27 17.81 18.48
C TYR A 243 -13.33 18.68 19.17
N GLY A 244 -14.64 18.34 19.06
CA GLY A 244 -15.72 19.19 19.56
C GLY A 244 -15.92 20.45 18.67
N GLU A 245 -16.37 21.55 19.29
CA GLU A 245 -16.51 22.83 18.59
C GLU A 245 -15.15 23.49 18.40
N LEU A 246 -14.87 23.91 17.19
CA LEU A 246 -13.65 24.61 16.80
C LEU A 246 -14.00 26.03 16.35
N GLU A 247 -13.13 26.99 16.64
CA GLU A 247 -13.33 28.41 16.29
C GLU A 247 -13.09 28.68 14.78
N ALA A 248 -12.53 27.72 14.05
CA ALA A 248 -12.23 27.83 12.63
C ALA A 248 -12.82 26.64 11.85
N SER A 249 -12.84 26.75 10.54
CA SER A 249 -13.32 25.67 9.66
C SER A 249 -12.56 24.37 9.91
N TYR A 250 -13.27 23.25 9.86
CA TYR A 250 -12.67 21.92 10.02
C TYR A 250 -12.83 21.10 8.76
N LEU A 251 -11.73 20.70 8.18
CA LEU A 251 -11.65 19.95 6.94
C LEU A 251 -11.10 18.54 7.21
N ILE A 252 -11.71 17.53 6.61
CA ILE A 252 -11.22 16.16 6.66
C ILE A 252 -10.79 15.76 5.26
N VAL A 253 -9.48 15.49 5.10
CA VAL A 253 -8.90 14.95 3.87
C VAL A 253 -8.91 13.43 3.98
N VAL A 254 -9.61 12.77 3.07
CA VAL A 254 -9.67 11.31 3.01
C VAL A 254 -8.92 10.83 1.80
N ALA A 255 -7.93 9.95 2.01
CA ALA A 255 -7.20 9.29 0.94
C ALA A 255 -7.63 7.82 0.84
N ASP A 256 -7.96 7.37 -0.36
CA ASP A 256 -8.15 5.94 -0.64
C ASP A 256 -6.79 5.29 -0.86
N ALA A 257 -6.39 4.43 0.08
CA ALA A 257 -5.09 3.74 0.05
C ALA A 257 -5.17 2.36 -0.63
N LYS A 258 -6.23 2.10 -1.43
CA LYS A 258 -6.48 0.80 -2.09
C LYS A 258 -5.48 0.46 -3.19
N GLY A 259 -4.88 1.45 -3.84
CA GLY A 259 -3.90 1.25 -4.90
C GLY A 259 -2.46 1.19 -4.40
N GLN A 260 -1.56 0.68 -5.25
CA GLN A 260 -0.14 1.00 -5.11
C GLN A 260 0.00 2.50 -5.35
N LEU A 261 0.32 3.25 -4.31
CA LEU A 261 0.44 4.71 -4.36
C LEU A 261 1.43 5.18 -5.44
N PHE A 262 2.32 4.29 -5.91
CA PHE A 262 3.29 4.57 -6.96
C PHE A 262 3.60 3.27 -7.74
N GLY A 263 2.92 3.06 -8.86
CA GLY A 263 3.39 2.13 -9.91
C GLY A 263 4.26 2.88 -10.90
N ALA A 264 5.05 2.19 -11.70
CA ALA A 264 5.99 2.78 -12.67
C ALA A 264 5.33 3.76 -13.69
N ASP A 265 4.00 3.71 -13.86
CA ASP A 265 3.23 4.62 -14.70
C ASP A 265 2.41 5.66 -13.92
N SER A 266 2.48 5.70 -12.58
CA SER A 266 1.48 6.37 -11.75
C SER A 266 1.91 7.67 -11.10
N THR A 267 3.09 8.22 -11.41
CA THR A 267 3.50 9.55 -10.89
C THR A 267 2.53 10.67 -11.24
N LYS A 268 1.68 10.48 -12.28
CA LYS A 268 0.57 11.39 -12.61
C LYS A 268 -0.77 11.00 -11.98
N SER A 269 -0.97 9.73 -11.60
CA SER A 269 -2.25 9.21 -11.10
C SER A 269 -2.43 9.38 -9.60
N ALA A 270 -1.37 9.30 -8.80
CA ALA A 270 -1.44 9.40 -7.35
C ALA A 270 -1.90 10.76 -6.82
N LEU A 271 -1.75 11.82 -7.62
CA LEU A 271 -2.22 13.17 -7.28
C LEU A 271 -3.71 13.40 -7.61
N THR A 272 -4.36 12.49 -8.34
CA THR A 272 -5.74 12.66 -8.81
C THR A 272 -6.80 11.94 -7.97
N GLU A 273 -6.40 11.10 -7.01
CA GLU A 273 -7.35 10.33 -6.18
C GLU A 273 -7.55 10.88 -4.76
N ALA A 274 -7.03 12.08 -4.46
CA ALA A 274 -7.37 12.77 -3.22
C ALA A 274 -8.74 13.43 -3.38
N VAL A 275 -9.77 12.84 -2.79
CA VAL A 275 -11.11 13.44 -2.74
C VAL A 275 -11.13 14.42 -1.57
N LEU A 276 -11.20 15.73 -1.89
CA LEU A 276 -11.51 16.77 -0.92
C LEU A 276 -13.02 16.75 -0.69
N VAL A 277 -13.46 16.33 0.48
CA VAL A 277 -14.85 16.45 0.92
C VAL A 277 -14.95 17.70 1.81
N PHE A 278 -15.72 18.67 1.36
CA PHE A 278 -16.04 19.89 2.12
C PHE A 278 -17.23 19.65 3.02
#